data_90752890911b2c24d996bc54c86ac8db
#
_entry.id   90752890911b2c24d996bc54c86ac8db
#
_cell.length_a   1.000
_cell.length_b   1.000
_cell.length_c   1.000
_cell.angle_alpha   90.00
_cell.angle_beta   90.00
_cell.angle_gamma   90.00
#
_symmetry.space_group_name_H-M   'P 1'
#
loop_
_entity.id
_entity.type
_entity.pdbx_description
1 polymer ?
#
loop_
_entity_poly.entity_id
_entity_poly.type
_entity_poly.pdbx_seq_one_letter_code
_entity_poly.pdbx_strand_id
1 'polypeptide(L)'
;LHPVTPYNVPLPGATPHSAAPLKTAKWEGQLKAEFSEDYTFHANVDNEVWVFLDGKLILHRGAYRRRPCWVSVASDPIPLKAGQWVRIDVRYKEWRAWPVGFSQASHMQVHWSSASTKRGSIPCKNLRPPPQFGK
;
A
#
# COMPACT_ATOMS: atom_id res chain seq x y z
N LEU A 1 -21.97 -2.00 5.17
CA LEU A 1 -21.16 -2.01 6.37
C LEU A 1 -19.79 -2.56 6.08
N HIS A 2 -18.81 -1.79 6.38
CA HIS A 2 -17.46 -2.27 6.14
C HIS A 2 -17.06 -3.25 7.22
N PRO A 3 -16.45 -4.35 6.84
CA PRO A 3 -15.86 -5.21 7.86
C PRO A 3 -14.87 -4.39 8.67
N VAL A 4 -14.72 -4.78 9.91
CA VAL A 4 -13.68 -4.18 10.72
C VAL A 4 -12.37 -4.47 10.01
N THR A 5 -11.69 -3.41 9.67
CA THR A 5 -10.45 -3.53 8.94
C THR A 5 -9.30 -3.24 9.88
N PRO A 6 -8.09 -3.53 9.48
CA PRO A 6 -6.94 -3.08 10.25
C PRO A 6 -6.94 -1.58 10.52
N TYR A 7 -7.84 -0.85 9.88
CA TYR A 7 -7.91 0.60 10.08
C TYR A 7 -8.38 1.01 11.44
N ASN A 8 -9.13 0.14 12.12
CA ASN A 8 -9.67 0.49 13.42
C ASN A 8 -8.74 0.11 14.56
N VAL A 9 -7.58 -0.42 14.25
CA VAL A 9 -6.56 -0.76 15.23
C VAL A 9 -5.26 -0.07 14.84
N PRO A 10 -4.33 0.08 15.78
CA PRO A 10 -3.04 0.67 15.44
C PRO A 10 -2.37 -0.12 14.34
N LEU A 11 -1.75 0.60 13.41
CA LEU A 11 -1.04 -0.04 12.31
C LEU A 11 0.22 -0.70 12.82
N PRO A 12 0.48 -1.95 12.43
CA PRO A 12 1.67 -2.65 12.91
C PRO A 12 2.94 -1.98 12.38
N GLY A 13 3.95 -1.90 13.21
CA GLY A 13 5.23 -1.34 12.81
C GLY A 13 5.22 0.14 12.52
N ALA A 14 4.18 0.87 12.97
CA ALA A 14 4.08 2.28 12.68
C ALA A 14 5.29 3.04 13.24
N THR A 15 5.79 3.97 12.44
CA THR A 15 6.90 4.82 12.84
C THR A 15 6.43 5.82 13.87
N PRO A 16 7.05 5.89 15.04
CA PRO A 16 6.62 6.86 16.06
C PRO A 16 7.00 8.27 15.66
N HIS A 17 6.02 9.16 15.76
CA HIS A 17 6.21 10.58 15.53
C HIS A 17 5.51 11.36 16.64
N SER A 18 6.11 12.46 17.04
CA SER A 18 5.48 13.34 18.02
C SER A 18 4.44 14.23 17.38
N ALA A 19 4.53 14.45 16.08
CA ALA A 19 3.62 15.33 15.36
C ALA A 19 2.60 14.51 14.57
N ALA A 20 1.44 15.14 14.30
CA ALA A 20 0.45 14.52 13.45
C ALA A 20 0.98 14.45 12.00
N PRO A 21 0.56 13.46 11.22
CA PRO A 21 0.94 13.40 9.82
C PRO A 21 0.34 14.57 9.03
N LEU A 22 1.04 15.00 7.98
CA LEU A 22 0.55 16.05 7.09
C LEU A 22 -0.64 15.57 6.30
N LYS A 23 -0.58 14.35 5.81
CA LYS A 23 -1.65 13.74 5.04
C LYS A 23 -1.78 12.28 5.40
N THR A 24 -3.01 11.80 5.34
CA THR A 24 -3.29 10.38 5.43
C THR A 24 -4.24 10.00 4.31
N ALA A 25 -4.09 8.79 3.83
CA ALA A 25 -5.00 8.28 2.82
C ALA A 25 -5.14 6.78 3.00
N LYS A 26 -6.24 6.26 2.53
CA LYS A 26 -6.46 4.81 2.50
C LYS A 26 -7.22 4.46 1.23
N TRP A 27 -6.86 3.32 0.68
CA TRP A 27 -7.57 2.74 -0.44
C TRP A 27 -7.97 1.33 -0.07
N GLU A 28 -9.19 0.97 -0.43
CA GLU A 28 -9.72 -0.36 -0.19
C GLU A 28 -10.28 -0.87 -1.50
N GLY A 29 -10.04 -2.13 -1.78
CA GLY A 29 -10.56 -2.70 -2.99
C GLY A 29 -10.26 -4.17 -3.09
N GLN A 30 -10.45 -4.69 -4.27
CA GLN A 30 -10.12 -6.06 -4.59
C GLN A 30 -9.22 -6.10 -5.80
N LEU A 31 -8.36 -7.09 -5.82
CA LEU A 31 -7.33 -7.28 -6.81
C LEU A 31 -7.48 -8.67 -7.41
N LYS A 32 -7.28 -8.78 -8.72
CA LYS A 32 -7.33 -10.06 -9.41
C LYS A 32 -6.04 -10.25 -10.19
N ALA A 33 -5.36 -11.36 -9.94
CA ALA A 33 -4.15 -11.68 -10.67
C ALA A 33 -4.48 -12.20 -12.07
N GLU A 34 -3.58 -11.93 -12.99
CA GLU A 34 -3.69 -12.39 -14.35
C GLU A 34 -3.19 -13.84 -14.48
N PHE A 35 -2.20 -14.20 -13.70
CA PHE A 35 -1.54 -15.50 -13.79
C PHE A 35 -1.46 -16.14 -12.41
N SER A 36 -1.52 -17.47 -12.38
CA SER A 36 -1.33 -18.22 -11.14
C SER A 36 0.15 -18.41 -10.90
N GLU A 37 0.73 -17.47 -10.18
CA GLU A 37 2.17 -17.47 -9.91
C GLU A 37 2.43 -16.50 -8.76
N ASP A 38 3.69 -16.40 -8.35
CA ASP A 38 4.07 -15.48 -7.28
C ASP A 38 4.14 -14.06 -7.79
N TYR A 39 3.53 -13.13 -7.07
CA TYR A 39 3.59 -11.71 -7.36
C TYR A 39 4.37 -11.00 -6.27
N THR A 40 5.17 -10.02 -6.69
CA THR A 40 5.87 -9.13 -5.77
C THR A 40 5.23 -7.76 -5.89
N PHE A 41 4.89 -7.18 -4.75
CA PHE A 41 4.33 -5.84 -4.70
C PHE A 41 5.42 -4.85 -4.36
N HIS A 42 5.40 -3.73 -5.05
CA HIS A 42 6.41 -2.68 -4.90
C HIS A 42 5.70 -1.39 -4.53
N ALA A 43 6.29 -0.65 -3.63
CA ALA A 43 5.76 0.66 -3.29
C ALA A 43 6.86 1.70 -3.44
N ASN A 44 6.55 2.76 -4.15
CA ASN A 44 7.37 3.97 -4.18
C ASN A 44 6.63 4.96 -3.32
N VAL A 45 7.23 5.38 -2.24
CA VAL A 45 6.50 6.15 -1.25
C VAL A 45 7.38 7.19 -0.56
N ASP A 46 6.76 8.29 -0.25
CA ASP A 46 7.27 9.35 0.60
C ASP A 46 6.09 9.78 1.46
N ASN A 47 5.91 9.27 2.66
CA ASN A 47 6.92 8.68 3.56
C ASN A 47 6.58 7.24 3.96
N GLU A 48 5.39 7.00 4.54
CA GLU A 48 5.09 5.72 5.17
C GLU A 48 3.88 5.06 4.51
N VAL A 49 3.99 3.76 4.27
CA VAL A 49 2.94 3.01 3.59
C VAL A 49 2.79 1.64 4.23
N TRP A 50 1.56 1.15 4.22
CA TRP A 50 1.21 -0.23 4.58
C TRP A 50 0.38 -0.80 3.45
N VAL A 51 0.69 -2.02 3.04
CA VAL A 51 -0.11 -2.75 2.05
C VAL A 51 -0.53 -4.07 2.67
N PHE A 52 -1.84 -4.33 2.64
CA PHE A 52 -2.41 -5.56 3.17
C PHE A 52 -3.08 -6.32 2.04
N LEU A 53 -2.92 -7.63 2.02
CA LEU A 53 -3.69 -8.52 1.16
C LEU A 53 -4.46 -9.48 2.04
N ASP A 54 -5.78 -9.53 1.85
CA ASP A 54 -6.69 -10.34 2.67
C ASP A 54 -6.45 -10.15 4.16
N GLY A 55 -6.21 -8.88 4.54
CA GLY A 55 -5.99 -8.53 5.94
C GLY A 55 -4.58 -8.80 6.46
N LYS A 56 -3.72 -9.37 5.65
CA LYS A 56 -2.35 -9.66 6.07
C LYS A 56 -1.42 -8.57 5.56
N LEU A 57 -0.59 -8.05 6.45
CA LEU A 57 0.41 -7.06 6.06
C LEU A 57 1.47 -7.73 5.20
N ILE A 58 1.62 -7.25 3.98
CA ILE A 58 2.62 -7.78 3.06
C ILE A 58 3.77 -6.83 2.80
N LEU A 59 3.57 -5.54 3.11
CA LEU A 59 4.59 -4.55 2.85
C LEU A 59 4.38 -3.36 3.75
N HIS A 60 5.44 -2.92 4.39
CA HIS A 60 5.43 -1.72 5.21
C HIS A 60 6.76 -1.01 5.03
N ARG A 61 6.67 0.30 4.87
CA ARG A 61 7.84 1.14 4.87
C ARG A 61 7.60 2.28 5.84
N GLY A 62 8.49 2.38 6.81
CA GLY A 62 8.41 3.43 7.82
C GLY A 62 8.87 4.78 7.29
N ALA A 63 8.53 5.83 8.00
CA ALA A 63 8.91 7.17 7.64
C ALA A 63 10.37 7.44 8.00
N TYR A 64 11.04 8.19 7.15
CA TYR A 64 12.36 8.71 7.46
C TYR A 64 12.26 10.14 7.93
N ARG A 65 12.98 10.44 8.98
CA ARG A 65 12.97 11.77 9.55
C ARG A 65 13.90 12.73 8.84
N ARG A 66 15.00 12.21 8.36
CA ARG A 66 16.10 13.06 7.91
C ARG A 66 16.02 13.46 6.47
N ARG A 67 15.32 12.68 5.67
CA ARG A 67 15.30 12.95 4.25
C ARG A 67 13.89 12.91 3.73
N PRO A 68 13.48 13.95 3.09
CA PRO A 68 12.27 13.92 2.31
C PRO A 68 12.61 13.18 1.03
N CYS A 69 12.49 11.90 1.04
CA CYS A 69 12.77 11.16 -0.16
C CYS A 69 11.83 10.00 -0.25
N TRP A 70 11.49 9.70 -1.44
CA TRP A 70 10.72 8.51 -1.70
C TRP A 70 11.66 7.39 -2.04
N VAL A 71 11.29 6.22 -1.57
CA VAL A 71 12.09 5.03 -1.74
C VAL A 71 11.19 3.95 -2.28
N SER A 72 11.82 3.02 -2.96
CA SER A 72 11.15 1.85 -3.46
C SER A 72 11.39 0.69 -2.51
N VAL A 73 10.32 0.03 -2.10
CA VAL A 73 10.41 -1.19 -1.29
C VAL A 73 9.58 -2.26 -1.95
N ALA A 74 9.89 -3.50 -1.65
CA ALA A 74 9.20 -4.63 -2.25
C ALA A 74 8.79 -5.62 -1.19
N SER A 75 7.66 -6.29 -1.44
CA SER A 75 7.21 -7.38 -0.59
C SER A 75 7.99 -8.65 -0.91
N ASP A 76 7.84 -9.65 -0.04
CA ASP A 76 8.20 -11.01 -0.40
C ASP A 76 7.26 -11.48 -1.50
N PRO A 77 7.64 -12.50 -2.27
CA PRO A 77 6.73 -13.08 -3.26
C PRO A 77 5.49 -13.65 -2.61
N ILE A 78 4.34 -13.40 -3.24
CA ILE A 78 3.04 -13.81 -2.71
C ILE A 78 2.33 -14.63 -3.78
N PRO A 79 1.97 -15.88 -3.50
CA PRO A 79 1.26 -16.68 -4.48
C PRO A 79 -0.17 -16.17 -4.67
N LEU A 80 -0.54 -15.96 -5.91
CA LEU A 80 -1.90 -15.57 -6.27
C LEU A 80 -2.42 -16.53 -7.32
N LYS A 81 -3.74 -16.65 -7.38
CA LYS A 81 -4.40 -17.47 -8.39
C LYS A 81 -5.06 -16.59 -9.43
N ALA A 82 -4.84 -16.92 -10.69
CA ALA A 82 -5.46 -16.18 -11.79
C ALA A 82 -6.98 -16.14 -11.63
N GLY A 83 -7.54 -14.97 -11.82
CA GLY A 83 -8.99 -14.79 -11.81
C GLY A 83 -9.63 -14.74 -10.44
N GLN A 84 -8.89 -14.95 -9.38
CA GLN A 84 -9.43 -14.89 -8.03
C GLN A 84 -9.29 -13.48 -7.48
N TRP A 85 -10.40 -12.92 -7.00
CA TRP A 85 -10.39 -11.61 -6.36
C TRP A 85 -9.90 -11.76 -4.92
N VAL A 86 -8.93 -10.94 -4.54
CA VAL A 86 -8.46 -10.87 -3.17
C VAL A 86 -8.55 -9.41 -2.70
N ARG A 87 -8.75 -9.24 -1.41
CA ARG A 87 -8.86 -7.90 -0.85
C ARG A 87 -7.48 -7.25 -0.80
N ILE A 88 -7.44 -5.97 -1.19
CA ILE A 88 -6.23 -5.17 -1.04
C ILE A 88 -6.57 -3.89 -0.30
N ASP A 89 -5.76 -3.57 0.70
CA ASP A 89 -5.88 -2.34 1.47
C ASP A 89 -4.54 -1.65 1.49
N VAL A 90 -4.55 -0.36 1.21
CA VAL A 90 -3.33 0.44 1.24
C VAL A 90 -3.54 1.62 2.17
N ARG A 91 -2.62 1.82 3.08
CA ARG A 91 -2.64 2.95 4.00
C ARG A 91 -1.38 3.76 3.78
N TYR A 92 -1.55 5.07 3.80
CA TYR A 92 -0.47 5.99 3.53
C TYR A 92 -0.48 7.12 4.53
N LYS A 93 0.71 7.51 5.01
CA LYS A 93 0.89 8.69 5.83
C LYS A 93 2.06 9.47 5.31
N GLU A 94 1.84 10.78 5.16
CA GLU A 94 2.91 11.71 4.83
C GLU A 94 3.27 12.49 6.09
N TRP A 95 4.51 12.33 6.54
CA TRP A 95 5.00 13.01 7.72
C TRP A 95 5.80 14.24 7.29
N ARG A 96 5.87 15.22 8.18
CA ARG A 96 6.67 16.41 7.91
C ARG A 96 8.13 16.02 7.77
N ALA A 97 8.72 16.44 6.66
CA ALA A 97 10.11 16.15 6.39
C ALA A 97 11.01 17.14 7.12
N TRP A 98 12.20 16.72 7.37
CA TRP A 98 13.23 17.59 7.93
C TRP A 98 14.34 17.73 6.90
N PRO A 99 14.88 18.95 6.68
CA PRO A 99 14.55 20.19 7.37
C PRO A 99 13.21 20.77 6.93
N VAL A 100 12.61 21.52 7.88
CA VAL A 100 11.36 22.22 7.60
C VAL A 100 11.57 23.20 6.46
N GLY A 101 10.56 23.30 5.62
CA GLY A 101 10.66 24.15 4.45
C GLY A 101 10.97 23.40 3.17
N PHE A 102 11.40 22.18 3.29
CA PHE A 102 11.60 21.33 2.12
C PHE A 102 10.24 20.95 1.58
N SER A 103 9.93 21.40 0.39
CA SER A 103 8.66 21.14 -0.23
C SER A 103 8.75 19.85 -1.04
N GLN A 104 7.91 18.89 -0.72
CA GLN A 104 7.83 17.63 -1.43
C GLN A 104 6.39 17.36 -1.78
N ALA A 105 6.14 16.99 -2.99
CA ALA A 105 4.81 16.51 -3.35
C ALA A 105 4.59 15.15 -2.72
N SER A 106 3.38 14.92 -2.25
CA SER A 106 3.01 13.59 -1.77
C SER A 106 3.23 12.59 -2.87
N HIS A 107 3.79 11.46 -2.53
CA HIS A 107 4.10 10.47 -3.53
C HIS A 107 3.86 9.08 -2.98
N MET A 108 3.00 8.33 -3.65
CA MET A 108 2.76 6.95 -3.31
C MET A 108 2.28 6.22 -4.55
N GLN A 109 2.99 5.18 -4.91
CA GLN A 109 2.62 4.30 -6.01
C GLN A 109 2.78 2.87 -5.56
N VAL A 110 1.82 2.03 -5.92
CA VAL A 110 1.91 0.59 -5.69
C VAL A 110 1.93 -0.08 -7.05
N HIS A 111 2.97 -0.87 -7.28
CA HIS A 111 3.15 -1.62 -8.51
C HIS A 111 3.20 -3.11 -8.18
N TRP A 112 3.12 -3.93 -9.18
CA TRP A 112 3.32 -5.36 -9.02
C TRP A 112 4.20 -5.90 -10.12
N SER A 113 4.72 -7.09 -9.90
CA SER A 113 5.48 -7.83 -10.90
C SER A 113 5.36 -9.31 -10.63
N SER A 114 5.59 -10.10 -11.65
CA SER A 114 5.65 -11.57 -11.52
C SER A 114 6.51 -12.09 -12.66
N ALA A 115 6.68 -13.40 -12.73
CA ALA A 115 7.45 -13.99 -13.82
C ALA A 115 6.88 -13.61 -15.18
N SER A 116 5.56 -13.54 -15.28
CA SER A 116 4.87 -13.23 -16.53
C SER A 116 4.43 -11.78 -16.65
N THR A 117 4.66 -10.97 -15.63
CA THR A 117 4.18 -9.59 -15.57
C THR A 117 5.34 -8.66 -15.27
N LYS A 118 5.67 -7.81 -16.23
CA LYS A 118 6.68 -6.80 -16.02
C LYS A 118 6.25 -5.85 -14.92
N ARG A 119 7.21 -5.38 -14.12
CA ARG A 119 6.91 -4.42 -13.07
C ARG A 119 6.23 -3.18 -13.64
N GLY A 120 5.10 -2.84 -13.08
CA GLY A 120 4.33 -1.67 -13.49
C GLY A 120 3.09 -1.51 -12.65
N SER A 121 2.30 -0.51 -13.02
CA SER A 121 1.04 -0.24 -12.34
C SER A 121 0.09 -1.42 -12.47
N ILE A 122 -0.70 -1.64 -11.45
CA ILE A 122 -1.74 -2.66 -11.51
C ILE A 122 -2.84 -2.14 -12.43
N PRO A 123 -3.15 -2.85 -13.52
CA PRO A 123 -4.16 -2.35 -14.47
C PRO A 123 -5.54 -2.23 -13.81
N CYS A 124 -6.33 -1.27 -14.28
CA CYS A 124 -7.67 -1.05 -13.75
C CYS A 124 -8.56 -2.28 -13.87
N LYS A 125 -8.38 -3.07 -14.92
CA LYS A 125 -9.18 -4.29 -15.11
C LYS A 125 -8.91 -5.32 -14.02
N ASN A 126 -7.79 -5.20 -13.33
CA ASN A 126 -7.40 -6.11 -12.26
C ASN A 126 -7.75 -5.56 -10.88
N LEU A 127 -8.47 -4.45 -10.84
CA LEU A 127 -8.89 -3.80 -9.61
C LEU A 127 -10.39 -3.55 -9.66
N ARG A 128 -11.03 -3.61 -8.50
CA ARG A 128 -12.42 -3.19 -8.38
C ARG A 128 -12.67 -2.68 -6.97
N PRO A 129 -13.72 -1.88 -6.77
CA PRO A 129 -14.07 -1.40 -5.43
C PRO A 129 -14.39 -2.56 -4.49
N PRO A 130 -14.33 -2.34 -3.18
CA PRO A 130 -14.72 -3.37 -2.24
C PRO A 130 -16.19 -3.71 -2.41
N PRO A 131 -16.59 -4.94 -2.04
CA PRO A 131 -18.00 -5.29 -2.11
C PRO A 131 -18.83 -4.35 -1.26
N GLN A 132 -20.04 -4.06 -1.72
CA GLN A 132 -20.98 -3.23 -0.98
C GLN A 132 -21.91 -4.14 -0.20
N PHE A 133 -21.93 -3.98 1.11
CA PHE A 133 -22.80 -4.77 1.98
C PHE A 133 -23.91 -3.88 2.51
N GLY A 134 -25.03 -4.51 2.88
CA GLY A 134 -26.12 -3.79 3.49
C GLY A 134 -26.95 -2.99 2.54
N LYS A 135 -26.85 -3.26 1.29
CA LYS A 135 -27.65 -2.59 0.27
C LYS A 135 -28.95 -3.29 0.04
#